data_7875fcb2ca5080ddb91b16c1d28477f9
#
_entry.id   7875fcb2ca5080ddb91b16c1d28477f9
#
_cell.length_a   1.000
_cell.length_b   1.000
_cell.length_c   1.000
_cell.angle_alpha   90.00
_cell.angle_beta   90.00
_cell.angle_gamma   90.00
#
_symmetry.space_group_name_H-M   'P 1'
#
loop_
_entity.id
_entity.type
_entity.pdbx_description
1 polymer ?
#
loop_
_entity_poly.entity_id
_entity_poly.type
_entity_poly.pdbx_seq_one_letter_code
_entity_poly.pdbx_strand_id
1 'polypeptide(L)'
;MYIHSSKYLSYDDMKSSIERGEKMLQRKKIAVLGGDARYLELIKSLTSSDDLDILLVGFDQLNPGFSAVKQVSMNELEPTELSAVILPLSGVDEFGNVETVFSNKQITLKVDWINKLPETCTVFTGITTPFLKENVAARNLKFIPLMNRNDIAIYNSIPTAEGAIMLTIKHTNITIQHANVFLLGLGRVGTTCVQKFKALGANVWSVSKNKEDLARADVMGVTPLPLEQLSAHIHAADIVINTIPAKVLTKKEIQLMGSQAVILDLASKPGGTDFSFAKARGVEAIHALGLPGIVAPKTSGEILANAIKEML
;
A
#
# COMPACT_ATOMS: atom_id res chain seq x y z
N MET A 1 -39.24 0.14 -61.44
CA MET A 1 -39.64 1.40 -60.82
C MET A 1 -39.81 1.10 -59.31
N TYR A 2 -38.72 1.19 -58.56
CA TYR A 2 -38.76 0.95 -57.11
C TYR A 2 -38.46 2.27 -56.39
N ILE A 3 -39.44 2.75 -55.66
CA ILE A 3 -39.39 3.99 -54.91
C ILE A 3 -38.79 3.59 -53.49
N HIS A 4 -37.58 4.04 -53.19
CA HIS A 4 -37.02 3.97 -51.86
C HIS A 4 -37.69 5.01 -50.96
N SER A 5 -38.53 4.56 -50.02
CA SER A 5 -39.01 5.42 -48.94
C SER A 5 -37.92 5.56 -47.88
N SER A 6 -37.24 6.69 -47.88
CA SER A 6 -36.40 7.10 -46.76
C SER A 6 -37.31 7.40 -45.55
N LYS A 7 -37.28 6.55 -44.52
CA LYS A 7 -37.92 6.86 -43.23
C LYS A 7 -37.13 7.99 -42.57
N TYR A 8 -37.64 9.19 -42.67
CA TYR A 8 -37.19 10.26 -41.74
C TYR A 8 -37.73 9.93 -40.37
N LEU A 9 -36.82 9.85 -39.36
CA LEU A 9 -37.20 9.78 -37.97
C LEU A 9 -38.05 11.00 -37.61
N SER A 10 -39.15 10.80 -36.86
CA SER A 10 -39.98 11.90 -36.40
C SER A 10 -39.23 12.78 -35.43
N TYR A 11 -39.62 14.05 -35.30
CA TYR A 11 -39.04 15.00 -34.35
C TYR A 11 -39.12 14.46 -32.92
N ASP A 12 -40.16 13.70 -32.57
CA ASP A 12 -40.34 13.04 -31.26
C ASP A 12 -39.41 11.84 -31.10
N ASP A 13 -39.08 11.09 -32.14
CA ASP A 13 -38.06 10.03 -32.10
C ASP A 13 -36.67 10.61 -31.94
N MET A 14 -36.37 11.74 -32.58
CA MET A 14 -35.11 12.46 -32.37
C MET A 14 -35.02 13.04 -30.95
N LYS A 15 -36.11 13.64 -30.45
CA LYS A 15 -36.16 14.19 -29.10
C LYS A 15 -36.03 13.10 -28.04
N SER A 16 -36.68 11.94 -28.21
CA SER A 16 -36.58 10.78 -27.32
C SER A 16 -35.21 10.07 -27.40
N SER A 17 -34.50 10.17 -28.53
CA SER A 17 -33.11 9.67 -28.64
C SER A 17 -32.12 10.67 -28.06
N ILE A 18 -32.38 11.97 -28.13
CA ILE A 18 -31.59 13.00 -27.40
C ILE A 18 -31.83 12.89 -25.90
N GLU A 19 -33.07 12.75 -25.43
CA GLU A 19 -33.39 12.50 -24.01
C GLU A 19 -32.87 11.17 -23.48
N ARG A 20 -32.70 10.14 -24.31
CA ARG A 20 -32.02 8.89 -23.99
C ARG A 20 -30.49 8.99 -24.09
N GLY A 21 -29.94 9.88 -24.91
CA GLY A 21 -28.50 10.18 -25.01
C GLY A 21 -28.04 11.19 -23.96
N GLU A 22 -28.93 12.03 -23.46
CA GLU A 22 -28.66 13.03 -22.39
C GLU A 22 -28.88 12.53 -20.99
N LYS A 23 -29.00 11.24 -20.73
CA LYS A 23 -28.46 10.74 -19.49
C LYS A 23 -26.93 10.83 -19.64
N MET A 24 -26.39 12.05 -19.63
CA MET A 24 -24.97 12.27 -19.33
C MET A 24 -24.71 11.48 -18.05
N LEU A 25 -23.99 10.38 -18.19
CA LEU A 25 -23.49 9.66 -17.03
C LEU A 25 -22.80 10.72 -16.16
N GLN A 26 -23.45 11.10 -15.05
CA GLN A 26 -22.90 12.11 -14.15
C GLN A 26 -21.56 11.56 -13.70
N ARG A 27 -20.48 12.18 -14.19
CA ARG A 27 -19.13 11.74 -13.88
C ARG A 27 -18.94 11.70 -12.37
N LYS A 28 -18.39 10.62 -11.87
CA LYS A 28 -18.08 10.49 -10.45
C LYS A 28 -16.92 11.41 -10.11
N LYS A 29 -17.11 12.35 -9.19
CA LYS A 29 -16.05 13.23 -8.70
C LYS A 29 -15.23 12.50 -7.65
N ILE A 30 -13.94 12.37 -7.89
CA ILE A 30 -13.00 11.67 -7.01
C ILE A 30 -11.90 12.61 -6.58
N ALA A 31 -11.72 12.77 -5.27
CA ALA A 31 -10.61 13.53 -4.71
C ALA A 31 -9.45 12.59 -4.35
N VAL A 32 -8.25 12.88 -4.85
CA VAL A 32 -7.00 12.24 -4.43
C VAL A 32 -6.23 13.24 -3.58
N LEU A 33 -6.04 12.90 -2.31
CA LEU A 33 -5.41 13.77 -1.33
C LEU A 33 -4.00 13.24 -1.00
N GLY A 34 -2.96 13.96 -1.43
CA GLY A 34 -1.58 13.60 -1.14
C GLY A 34 -1.15 12.22 -1.65
N GLY A 35 -0.08 11.71 -1.08
CA GLY A 35 0.51 10.41 -1.41
C GLY A 35 1.95 10.50 -1.87
N ASP A 36 2.48 9.37 -2.29
CA ASP A 36 3.86 9.20 -2.78
C ASP A 36 3.91 8.80 -4.27
N ALA A 37 5.07 8.39 -4.77
CA ALA A 37 5.29 8.08 -6.19
C ALA A 37 4.30 7.05 -6.78
N ARG A 38 3.69 6.18 -5.95
CA ARG A 38 2.65 5.22 -6.38
C ARG A 38 1.40 5.90 -6.91
N TYR A 39 1.10 7.09 -6.37
CA TYR A 39 -0.10 7.85 -6.71
C TYR A 39 -0.04 8.44 -8.11
N LEU A 40 1.15 8.61 -8.69
CA LEU A 40 1.28 9.05 -10.09
C LEU A 40 0.68 8.03 -11.05
N GLU A 41 1.00 6.75 -10.87
CA GLU A 41 0.43 5.69 -11.72
C GLU A 41 -1.05 5.42 -11.37
N LEU A 42 -1.43 5.51 -10.09
CA LEU A 42 -2.83 5.46 -9.66
C LEU A 42 -3.66 6.53 -10.37
N ILE A 43 -3.24 7.80 -10.34
CA ILE A 43 -3.91 8.91 -11.00
C ILE A 43 -4.00 8.67 -12.50
N LYS A 44 -2.88 8.32 -13.14
CA LYS A 44 -2.83 8.00 -14.58
C LYS A 44 -3.81 6.88 -14.95
N SER A 45 -3.88 5.84 -14.14
CA SER A 45 -4.83 4.75 -14.37
C SER A 45 -6.29 5.19 -14.19
N LEU A 46 -6.60 6.02 -13.18
CA LEU A 46 -7.94 6.56 -12.98
C LEU A 46 -8.37 7.49 -14.11
N THR A 47 -7.45 8.31 -14.65
CA THR A 47 -7.75 9.24 -15.77
C THR A 47 -8.05 8.53 -17.09
N SER A 48 -7.74 7.25 -17.22
CA SER A 48 -8.14 6.44 -18.38
C SER A 48 -9.63 6.04 -18.39
N SER A 49 -10.37 6.38 -17.34
CA SER A 49 -11.82 6.10 -17.23
C SER A 49 -12.61 7.37 -17.54
N ASP A 50 -13.42 7.33 -18.59
CA ASP A 50 -14.17 8.52 -19.07
C ASP A 50 -15.29 8.97 -18.14
N ASP A 51 -15.68 8.13 -17.18
CA ASP A 51 -16.74 8.37 -16.20
C ASP A 51 -16.26 9.02 -14.90
N LEU A 52 -14.96 9.35 -14.80
CA LEU A 52 -14.35 9.92 -13.60
C LEU A 52 -13.88 11.36 -13.82
N ASP A 53 -14.18 12.25 -12.86
CA ASP A 53 -13.60 13.57 -12.70
C ASP A 53 -12.63 13.55 -11.53
N ILE A 54 -11.34 13.70 -11.81
CA ILE A 54 -10.28 13.58 -10.80
C ILE A 54 -9.86 14.96 -10.31
N LEU A 55 -9.96 15.16 -9.00
CA LEU A 55 -9.51 16.36 -8.28
C LEU A 55 -8.30 16.01 -7.44
N LEU A 56 -7.20 16.74 -7.62
CA LEU A 56 -5.93 16.49 -6.92
C LEU A 56 -5.67 17.57 -5.87
N VAL A 57 -5.35 17.17 -4.65
CA VAL A 57 -4.92 18.06 -3.57
C VAL A 57 -3.54 17.63 -3.09
N GLY A 58 -2.60 18.57 -3.06
CA GLY A 58 -1.22 18.30 -2.60
C GLY A 58 -0.31 17.73 -3.68
N PHE A 59 -0.53 18.15 -4.93
CA PHE A 59 0.27 17.79 -6.09
C PHE A 59 0.79 19.02 -6.84
N ASP A 60 0.84 20.17 -6.18
CA ASP A 60 1.16 21.47 -6.79
C ASP A 60 2.60 21.62 -7.24
N GLN A 61 3.51 20.71 -6.85
CA GLN A 61 4.88 20.67 -7.38
C GLN A 61 5.02 19.79 -8.63
N LEU A 62 3.99 19.05 -8.99
CA LEU A 62 4.02 18.33 -10.26
C LEU A 62 3.66 19.26 -11.40
N ASN A 63 4.54 19.29 -12.43
CA ASN A 63 4.15 19.85 -13.70
C ASN A 63 3.13 18.88 -14.33
N PRO A 64 1.83 19.29 -14.49
CA PRO A 64 0.78 18.35 -14.77
C PRO A 64 0.93 17.75 -16.17
N GLY A 65 1.58 16.59 -16.22
CA GLY A 65 1.52 15.73 -17.40
C GLY A 65 0.17 15.01 -17.55
N PHE A 66 -0.80 15.33 -16.69
CA PHE A 66 -2.14 14.73 -16.68
C PHE A 66 -3.14 15.71 -17.29
N SER A 67 -3.56 15.49 -18.53
CA SER A 67 -4.49 16.38 -19.25
C SER A 67 -5.93 16.35 -18.75
N ALA A 68 -6.32 15.35 -17.93
CA ALA A 68 -7.69 15.11 -17.50
C ALA A 68 -7.92 15.27 -15.99
N VAL A 69 -7.04 15.99 -15.28
CA VAL A 69 -7.18 16.21 -13.82
C VAL A 69 -7.18 17.70 -13.49
N LYS A 70 -7.88 18.07 -12.42
CA LYS A 70 -7.89 19.42 -11.89
C LYS A 70 -7.15 19.43 -10.55
N GLN A 71 -6.13 20.28 -10.43
CA GLN A 71 -5.50 20.55 -9.14
C GLN A 71 -6.29 21.62 -8.40
N VAL A 72 -6.61 21.33 -7.15
CA VAL A 72 -7.38 22.21 -6.26
C VAL A 72 -6.77 22.25 -4.87
N SER A 73 -7.08 23.28 -4.10
CA SER A 73 -6.79 23.32 -2.66
C SER A 73 -7.91 22.64 -1.87
N MET A 74 -7.63 22.29 -0.59
CA MET A 74 -8.68 21.77 0.31
C MET A 74 -9.87 22.71 0.48
N ASN A 75 -9.66 24.03 0.36
CA ASN A 75 -10.73 25.03 0.51
C ASN A 75 -11.63 25.10 -0.74
N GLU A 76 -11.14 24.71 -1.90
CA GLU A 76 -11.88 24.67 -3.16
C GLU A 76 -12.56 23.31 -3.39
N LEU A 77 -12.22 22.30 -2.57
CA LEU A 77 -12.76 20.97 -2.68
C LEU A 77 -14.11 20.88 -1.95
N GLU A 78 -15.20 20.84 -2.72
CA GLU A 78 -16.55 20.73 -2.16
C GLU A 78 -16.87 19.27 -1.79
N PRO A 79 -16.97 18.93 -0.48
CA PRO A 79 -17.13 17.55 -0.04
C PRO A 79 -18.48 16.94 -0.43
N THR A 80 -19.54 17.75 -0.54
CA THR A 80 -20.91 17.29 -0.84
C THR A 80 -21.07 16.72 -2.25
N GLU A 81 -20.12 17.01 -3.15
CA GLU A 81 -20.15 16.57 -4.53
C GLU A 81 -19.29 15.30 -4.78
N LEU A 82 -18.57 14.81 -3.76
CA LEU A 82 -17.62 13.73 -3.92
C LEU A 82 -18.28 12.34 -3.88
N SER A 83 -17.97 11.54 -4.87
CA SER A 83 -18.30 10.10 -4.92
C SER A 83 -17.25 9.26 -4.20
N ALA A 84 -15.99 9.72 -4.19
CA ALA A 84 -14.93 9.05 -3.45
C ALA A 84 -13.80 9.99 -3.03
N VAL A 85 -13.14 9.64 -1.94
CA VAL A 85 -11.91 10.26 -1.44
C VAL A 85 -10.83 9.19 -1.34
N ILE A 86 -9.66 9.44 -1.93
CA ILE A 86 -8.50 8.54 -1.88
C ILE A 86 -7.42 9.22 -1.06
N LEU A 87 -7.12 8.63 0.11
CA LEU A 87 -6.11 9.08 1.05
C LEU A 87 -4.79 8.30 0.84
N PRO A 88 -3.64 8.79 1.36
CA PRO A 88 -2.38 8.05 1.31
C PRO A 88 -2.47 6.66 1.94
N LEU A 89 -1.57 5.76 1.53
CA LEU A 89 -1.48 4.43 2.13
C LEU A 89 -1.10 4.46 3.61
N SER A 90 -0.37 5.47 4.06
CA SER A 90 -0.08 5.74 5.47
C SER A 90 -1.31 6.20 6.25
N GLY A 91 -2.40 6.53 5.56
CA GLY A 91 -3.56 7.19 6.15
C GLY A 91 -3.31 8.67 6.42
N VAL A 92 -3.86 9.17 7.52
CA VAL A 92 -3.59 10.49 8.06
C VAL A 92 -3.06 10.37 9.49
N ASP A 93 -2.35 11.38 9.98
CA ASP A 93 -1.86 11.39 11.37
C ASP A 93 -3.00 11.65 12.38
N GLU A 94 -2.65 11.75 13.67
CA GLU A 94 -3.60 11.98 14.77
C GLU A 94 -4.31 13.34 14.69
N PHE A 95 -3.75 14.29 13.94
CA PHE A 95 -4.34 15.63 13.71
C PHE A 95 -5.10 15.73 12.37
N GLY A 96 -5.18 14.64 11.60
CA GLY A 96 -5.78 14.62 10.27
C GLY A 96 -4.87 15.13 9.17
N ASN A 97 -3.56 15.27 9.41
CA ASN A 97 -2.64 15.71 8.37
C ASN A 97 -2.39 14.60 7.35
N VAL A 98 -2.44 14.98 6.10
CA VAL A 98 -2.26 14.11 4.93
C VAL A 98 -0.82 14.21 4.45
N GLU A 99 -0.13 13.09 4.37
CA GLU A 99 1.24 13.03 3.86
C GLU A 99 1.25 13.18 2.33
N THR A 100 2.18 14.01 1.82
CA THR A 100 2.44 14.14 0.38
C THR A 100 3.91 14.45 0.13
N VAL A 101 4.45 13.88 -0.95
CA VAL A 101 5.81 14.20 -1.44
C VAL A 101 5.78 15.20 -2.60
N PHE A 102 4.60 15.67 -2.99
CA PHE A 102 4.39 16.53 -4.17
C PHE A 102 3.91 17.93 -3.83
N SER A 103 3.94 18.30 -2.55
CA SER A 103 3.58 19.64 -2.08
C SER A 103 4.34 19.98 -0.81
N ASN A 104 4.72 21.23 -0.66
CA ASN A 104 5.24 21.79 0.60
C ASN A 104 4.12 22.35 1.49
N LYS A 105 2.87 22.36 1.00
CA LYS A 105 1.73 22.87 1.76
C LYS A 105 1.19 21.77 2.65
N GLN A 106 0.88 22.12 3.89
CA GLN A 106 0.21 21.20 4.80
C GLN A 106 -1.23 20.99 4.35
N ILE A 107 -1.61 19.72 4.25
CA ILE A 107 -2.98 19.32 3.94
C ILE A 107 -3.56 18.72 5.20
N THR A 108 -4.68 19.22 5.66
CA THR A 108 -5.35 18.73 6.87
C THR A 108 -6.80 18.36 6.56
N LEU A 109 -7.15 17.13 6.82
CA LEU A 109 -8.50 16.60 6.71
C LEU A 109 -9.28 16.96 7.99
N LYS A 110 -10.05 18.04 7.93
CA LYS A 110 -10.81 18.53 9.09
C LYS A 110 -12.07 17.70 9.32
N VAL A 111 -12.45 17.50 10.58
CA VAL A 111 -13.66 16.75 10.96
C VAL A 111 -14.92 17.38 10.34
N ASP A 112 -15.05 18.71 10.36
CA ASP A 112 -16.19 19.41 9.76
C ASP A 112 -16.29 19.18 8.25
N TRP A 113 -15.15 19.01 7.56
CA TRP A 113 -15.13 18.69 6.15
C TRP A 113 -15.59 17.23 5.91
N ILE A 114 -15.10 16.28 6.73
CA ILE A 114 -15.55 14.87 6.70
C ILE A 114 -17.06 14.79 6.95
N ASN A 115 -17.59 15.62 7.88
CA ASN A 115 -18.99 15.66 8.23
C ASN A 115 -19.93 16.04 7.08
N LYS A 116 -19.40 16.72 6.05
CA LYS A 116 -20.14 17.12 4.85
C LYS A 116 -20.11 16.08 3.73
N LEU A 117 -19.30 15.02 3.85
CA LEU A 117 -19.28 13.97 2.83
C LEU A 117 -20.65 13.26 2.76
N PRO A 118 -21.19 13.01 1.56
CA PRO A 118 -22.44 12.25 1.42
C PRO A 118 -22.26 10.81 1.89
N GLU A 119 -23.33 10.19 2.37
CA GLU A 119 -23.30 8.78 2.83
C GLU A 119 -22.90 7.80 1.72
N THR A 120 -23.13 8.18 0.46
CA THR A 120 -22.72 7.41 -0.72
C THR A 120 -21.22 7.53 -1.03
N CYS A 121 -20.52 8.47 -0.39
CA CYS A 121 -19.09 8.67 -0.64
C CYS A 121 -18.26 7.52 -0.07
N THR A 122 -17.34 6.99 -0.90
CA THR A 122 -16.39 5.96 -0.48
C THR A 122 -15.07 6.59 -0.08
N VAL A 123 -14.55 6.29 1.10
CA VAL A 123 -13.23 6.76 1.56
C VAL A 123 -12.24 5.60 1.50
N PHE A 124 -11.26 5.71 0.62
CA PHE A 124 -10.15 4.77 0.47
C PHE A 124 -8.93 5.26 1.22
N THR A 125 -8.25 4.35 1.89
CA THR A 125 -6.94 4.57 2.54
C THR A 125 -6.13 3.29 2.49
N GLY A 126 -4.83 3.32 2.78
CA GLY A 126 -4.07 2.07 2.93
C GLY A 126 -4.36 1.38 4.25
N ILE A 127 -4.22 2.10 5.35
CA ILE A 127 -4.40 1.58 6.71
C ILE A 127 -5.41 2.42 7.50
N THR A 128 -6.03 1.83 8.50
CA THR A 128 -6.88 2.53 9.46
C THR A 128 -6.01 3.17 10.54
N THR A 129 -6.00 4.50 10.61
CA THR A 129 -5.39 5.25 11.72
C THR A 129 -6.45 5.58 12.80
N PRO A 130 -6.04 5.93 14.04
CA PRO A 130 -6.99 6.34 15.08
C PRO A 130 -7.94 7.43 14.60
N PHE A 131 -7.41 8.49 13.99
CA PHE A 131 -8.21 9.60 13.43
C PHE A 131 -9.27 9.11 12.43
N LEU A 132 -8.90 8.25 11.47
CA LEU A 132 -9.84 7.73 10.48
C LEU A 132 -10.87 6.79 11.09
N LYS A 133 -10.48 6.02 12.11
CA LYS A 133 -11.40 5.14 12.83
C LYS A 133 -12.49 5.95 13.53
N GLU A 134 -12.12 7.03 14.22
CA GLU A 134 -13.04 7.86 14.99
C GLU A 134 -13.92 8.75 14.10
N ASN A 135 -13.36 9.32 13.03
CA ASN A 135 -14.04 10.36 12.27
C ASN A 135 -14.63 9.90 10.93
N VAL A 136 -14.19 8.76 10.41
CA VAL A 136 -14.70 8.20 9.14
C VAL A 136 -15.40 6.88 9.35
N ALA A 137 -14.73 5.89 9.95
CA ALA A 137 -15.28 4.54 10.12
C ALA A 137 -16.44 4.50 11.13
N ALA A 138 -16.49 5.40 12.10
CA ALA A 138 -17.60 5.53 13.05
C ALA A 138 -18.89 6.13 12.43
N ARG A 139 -18.80 6.69 11.23
CA ARG A 139 -19.93 7.15 10.42
C ARG A 139 -20.35 6.07 9.45
N ASN A 140 -21.56 6.11 8.93
CA ASN A 140 -22.06 5.18 7.91
C ASN A 140 -21.43 5.41 6.51
N LEU A 141 -20.22 5.97 6.45
CA LEU A 141 -19.47 6.10 5.22
C LEU A 141 -18.87 4.75 4.81
N LYS A 142 -18.85 4.45 3.53
CA LYS A 142 -18.14 3.30 3.00
C LYS A 142 -16.64 3.55 3.15
N PHE A 143 -16.02 2.94 4.19
CA PHE A 143 -14.60 3.12 4.53
C PHE A 143 -13.81 1.86 4.16
N ILE A 144 -12.81 2.02 3.31
CA ILE A 144 -12.07 0.89 2.72
C ILE A 144 -10.57 1.06 2.97
N PRO A 145 -10.03 0.40 4.01
CA PRO A 145 -8.58 0.28 4.18
C PRO A 145 -8.04 -0.82 3.26
N LEU A 146 -7.38 -0.42 2.18
CA LEU A 146 -6.94 -1.28 1.08
C LEU A 146 -6.01 -2.41 1.54
N MET A 147 -5.12 -2.15 2.51
CA MET A 147 -4.20 -3.17 3.01
C MET A 147 -4.87 -4.24 3.88
N ASN A 148 -6.13 -4.06 4.26
CA ASN A 148 -6.91 -5.11 4.91
C ASN A 148 -7.42 -6.16 3.92
N ARG A 149 -7.49 -5.85 2.63
CA ARG A 149 -7.80 -6.84 1.58
C ARG A 149 -6.58 -7.74 1.35
N ASN A 150 -6.81 -9.05 1.45
CA ASN A 150 -5.74 -10.04 1.32
C ASN A 150 -5.11 -10.05 -0.08
N ASP A 151 -5.92 -9.93 -1.13
CA ASP A 151 -5.46 -9.89 -2.52
C ASP A 151 -4.51 -8.70 -2.76
N ILE A 152 -4.90 -7.49 -2.37
CA ILE A 152 -4.07 -6.29 -2.50
C ILE A 152 -2.76 -6.45 -1.72
N ALA A 153 -2.85 -6.92 -0.47
CA ALA A 153 -1.67 -7.08 0.37
C ALA A 153 -0.74 -8.21 -0.13
N ILE A 154 -1.27 -9.27 -0.77
CA ILE A 154 -0.48 -10.32 -1.41
C ILE A 154 0.24 -9.76 -2.64
N TYR A 155 -0.46 -9.07 -3.54
CA TYR A 155 0.20 -8.43 -4.69
C TYR A 155 1.26 -7.41 -4.24
N ASN A 156 0.96 -6.60 -3.23
CA ASN A 156 1.90 -5.60 -2.69
C ASN A 156 3.09 -6.23 -1.94
N SER A 157 2.99 -7.51 -1.54
CA SER A 157 4.12 -8.24 -0.94
C SER A 157 5.24 -8.53 -1.96
N ILE A 158 4.94 -8.54 -3.25
CA ILE A 158 5.94 -8.77 -4.31
C ILE A 158 6.99 -7.65 -4.32
N PRO A 159 6.62 -6.37 -4.53
CA PRO A 159 7.58 -5.28 -4.47
C PRO A 159 8.18 -5.08 -3.06
N THR A 160 7.47 -5.46 -1.99
CA THR A 160 8.04 -5.47 -0.63
C THR A 160 9.22 -6.43 -0.54
N ALA A 161 9.07 -7.66 -1.04
CA ALA A 161 10.15 -8.66 -1.02
C ALA A 161 11.32 -8.26 -1.94
N GLU A 162 11.06 -7.63 -3.08
CA GLU A 162 12.10 -7.08 -3.95
C GLU A 162 12.86 -5.94 -3.29
N GLY A 163 12.16 -5.09 -2.55
CA GLY A 163 12.81 -4.06 -1.72
C GLY A 163 13.66 -4.65 -0.60
N ALA A 164 13.20 -5.73 0.03
CA ALA A 164 14.01 -6.45 1.02
C ALA A 164 15.29 -7.04 0.40
N ILE A 165 15.21 -7.60 -0.81
CA ILE A 165 16.38 -8.08 -1.56
C ILE A 165 17.33 -6.92 -1.87
N MET A 166 16.83 -5.81 -2.38
CA MET A 166 17.62 -4.61 -2.67
C MET A 166 18.36 -4.12 -1.41
N LEU A 167 17.67 -4.02 -0.28
CA LEU A 167 18.30 -3.61 0.99
C LEU A 167 19.31 -4.63 1.47
N THR A 168 19.03 -5.93 1.35
CA THR A 168 19.98 -6.98 1.66
C THR A 168 21.28 -6.81 0.88
N ILE A 169 21.20 -6.66 -0.43
CA ILE A 169 22.39 -6.46 -1.29
C ILE A 169 23.15 -5.18 -0.92
N LYS A 170 22.42 -4.12 -0.57
CA LYS A 170 23.02 -2.81 -0.25
C LYS A 170 23.74 -2.80 1.10
N HIS A 171 23.23 -3.56 2.09
CA HIS A 171 23.67 -3.49 3.48
C HIS A 171 24.44 -4.72 3.95
N THR A 172 24.72 -5.66 3.04
CA THR A 172 25.62 -6.80 3.29
C THR A 172 26.81 -6.76 2.36
N ASN A 173 27.90 -7.42 2.75
CA ASN A 173 29.10 -7.59 1.93
C ASN A 173 29.26 -9.06 1.46
N ILE A 174 28.17 -9.84 1.53
CA ILE A 174 28.10 -11.23 1.10
C ILE A 174 27.05 -11.41 0.02
N THR A 175 27.11 -12.54 -0.70
CA THR A 175 26.05 -12.92 -1.63
C THR A 175 24.84 -13.45 -0.88
N ILE A 176 23.63 -13.24 -1.42
CA ILE A 176 22.41 -13.88 -0.89
C ILE A 176 22.49 -15.40 -1.06
N GLN A 177 23.10 -15.89 -2.14
CA GLN A 177 23.34 -17.30 -2.35
C GLN A 177 24.20 -17.87 -1.21
N HIS A 178 23.73 -18.91 -0.57
CA HIS A 178 24.27 -19.59 0.60
C HIS A 178 24.24 -18.79 1.92
N ALA A 179 23.75 -17.53 1.92
CA ALA A 179 23.53 -16.80 3.15
C ALA A 179 22.44 -17.44 4.02
N ASN A 180 22.62 -17.43 5.33
CA ASN A 180 21.62 -17.89 6.28
C ASN A 180 20.62 -16.76 6.55
N VAL A 181 19.42 -16.88 5.97
CA VAL A 181 18.34 -15.89 6.07
C VAL A 181 17.29 -16.39 7.06
N PHE A 182 17.16 -15.70 8.20
CA PHE A 182 16.13 -15.96 9.19
C PHE A 182 14.94 -15.06 8.91
N LEU A 183 13.82 -15.66 8.49
CA LEU A 183 12.60 -14.95 8.15
C LEU A 183 11.56 -15.16 9.25
N LEU A 184 11.23 -14.09 9.98
CA LEU A 184 10.32 -14.10 11.10
C LEU A 184 8.91 -13.74 10.63
N GLY A 185 8.00 -14.71 10.77
CA GLY A 185 6.61 -14.61 10.33
C GLY A 185 6.39 -15.13 8.89
N LEU A 186 5.36 -15.98 8.71
CA LEU A 186 4.97 -16.55 7.42
C LEU A 186 3.57 -16.07 6.98
N GLY A 187 3.33 -14.77 7.19
CA GLY A 187 2.15 -14.09 6.65
C GLY A 187 2.30 -13.76 5.16
N ARG A 188 1.49 -12.83 4.66
CA ARG A 188 1.48 -12.40 3.24
C ARG A 188 2.86 -12.00 2.73
N VAL A 189 3.54 -11.09 3.44
CA VAL A 189 4.89 -10.63 3.08
C VAL A 189 5.93 -11.72 3.32
N GLY A 190 5.88 -12.38 4.48
CA GLY A 190 6.84 -13.43 4.84
C GLY A 190 6.87 -14.58 3.82
N THR A 191 5.72 -15.06 3.38
CA THR A 191 5.62 -16.13 2.37
C THR A 191 6.31 -15.73 1.06
N THR A 192 6.08 -14.52 0.58
CA THR A 192 6.71 -14.02 -0.65
C THR A 192 8.22 -13.86 -0.48
N CYS A 193 8.67 -13.34 0.69
CA CYS A 193 10.10 -13.24 0.99
C CYS A 193 10.77 -14.63 1.02
N VAL A 194 10.17 -15.63 1.70
CA VAL A 194 10.68 -17.01 1.72
C VAL A 194 10.92 -17.53 0.31
N GLN A 195 9.92 -17.41 -0.57
CA GLN A 195 10.03 -17.90 -1.95
C GLN A 195 11.15 -17.20 -2.73
N LYS A 196 11.24 -15.88 -2.63
CA LYS A 196 12.23 -15.10 -3.38
C LYS A 196 13.66 -15.33 -2.87
N PHE A 197 13.89 -15.32 -1.56
CA PHE A 197 15.22 -15.58 -1.00
C PHE A 197 15.67 -17.00 -1.24
N LYS A 198 14.77 -17.99 -1.14
CA LYS A 198 15.07 -19.38 -1.54
C LYS A 198 15.45 -19.47 -3.02
N ALA A 199 14.72 -18.80 -3.92
CA ALA A 199 15.02 -18.80 -5.35
C ALA A 199 16.39 -18.17 -5.67
N LEU A 200 16.88 -17.25 -4.81
CA LEU A 200 18.22 -16.68 -4.89
C LEU A 200 19.31 -17.59 -4.28
N GLY A 201 18.95 -18.80 -3.82
CA GLY A 201 19.89 -19.78 -3.27
C GLY A 201 20.28 -19.55 -1.82
N ALA A 202 19.52 -18.77 -1.05
CA ALA A 202 19.72 -18.60 0.38
C ALA A 202 19.33 -19.89 1.15
N ASN A 203 19.99 -20.11 2.29
CA ASN A 203 19.59 -21.08 3.32
C ASN A 203 18.51 -20.40 4.19
N VAL A 204 17.24 -20.60 3.86
CA VAL A 204 16.13 -19.89 4.52
C VAL A 204 15.63 -20.66 5.74
N TRP A 205 15.60 -19.99 6.89
CA TRP A 205 14.98 -20.43 8.13
C TRP A 205 13.67 -19.65 8.32
N SER A 206 12.54 -20.33 8.27
CA SER A 206 11.23 -19.70 8.47
C SER A 206 10.79 -19.84 9.91
N VAL A 207 10.72 -18.72 10.62
CA VAL A 207 10.49 -18.67 12.05
C VAL A 207 9.04 -18.31 12.34
N SER A 208 8.29 -19.15 13.04
CA SER A 208 6.91 -18.87 13.44
C SER A 208 6.55 -19.55 14.77
N LYS A 209 5.56 -19.01 15.46
CA LYS A 209 4.91 -19.66 16.61
C LYS A 209 3.78 -20.62 16.20
N ASN A 210 3.31 -20.51 14.96
CA ASN A 210 2.16 -21.27 14.46
C ASN A 210 2.63 -22.57 13.82
N LYS A 211 2.09 -23.70 14.26
CA LYS A 211 2.43 -25.03 13.71
C LYS A 211 2.07 -25.15 12.21
N GLU A 212 0.99 -24.49 11.78
CA GLU A 212 0.58 -24.47 10.36
C GLU A 212 1.61 -23.75 9.49
N ASP A 213 2.17 -22.64 9.97
CA ASP A 213 3.23 -21.91 9.26
C ASP A 213 4.51 -22.76 9.17
N LEU A 214 4.87 -23.45 10.25
CA LEU A 214 6.03 -24.33 10.27
C LEU A 214 5.86 -25.50 9.29
N ALA A 215 4.69 -26.12 9.25
CA ALA A 215 4.38 -27.18 8.28
C ALA A 215 4.41 -26.65 6.83
N ARG A 216 3.91 -25.43 6.62
CA ARG A 216 3.96 -24.77 5.29
C ARG A 216 5.39 -24.46 4.90
N ALA A 217 6.25 -24.02 5.82
CA ALA A 217 7.69 -23.81 5.57
C ALA A 217 8.39 -25.10 5.15
N ASP A 218 8.10 -26.21 5.82
CA ASP A 218 8.64 -27.52 5.49
C ASP A 218 8.24 -27.96 4.05
N VAL A 219 6.95 -27.85 3.72
CA VAL A 219 6.44 -28.14 2.36
C VAL A 219 7.06 -27.23 1.30
N MET A 220 7.36 -25.96 1.66
CA MET A 220 8.10 -25.05 0.78
C MET A 220 9.58 -25.41 0.64
N GLY A 221 10.07 -26.41 1.37
CA GLY A 221 11.47 -26.88 1.37
C GLY A 221 12.43 -25.82 1.92
N VAL A 222 12.04 -25.15 2.98
CA VAL A 222 12.89 -24.28 3.81
C VAL A 222 12.88 -24.80 5.24
N THR A 223 13.85 -24.42 6.06
CA THR A 223 13.99 -24.94 7.43
C THR A 223 12.93 -24.29 8.35
N PRO A 224 11.97 -25.04 8.88
CA PRO A 224 11.02 -24.52 9.85
C PRO A 224 11.72 -24.37 11.23
N LEU A 225 11.53 -23.23 11.90
CA LEU A 225 12.06 -22.99 13.22
C LEU A 225 10.97 -22.42 14.15
N PRO A 226 10.60 -23.11 15.24
CA PRO A 226 9.73 -22.56 16.25
C PRO A 226 10.31 -21.28 16.87
N LEU A 227 9.48 -20.25 17.05
CA LEU A 227 9.92 -18.93 17.55
C LEU A 227 10.62 -19.03 18.91
N GLU A 228 10.18 -19.91 19.78
CA GLU A 228 10.81 -20.17 21.09
C GLU A 228 12.24 -20.70 21.00
N GLN A 229 12.62 -21.28 19.86
CA GLN A 229 13.96 -21.79 19.58
C GLN A 229 14.86 -20.76 18.87
N LEU A 230 14.32 -19.58 18.52
CA LEU A 230 15.07 -18.56 17.79
C LEU A 230 16.41 -18.22 18.45
N SER A 231 16.41 -17.99 19.77
CA SER A 231 17.63 -17.62 20.50
C SER A 231 18.74 -18.71 20.45
N ALA A 232 18.39 -19.97 20.24
CA ALA A 232 19.38 -21.03 20.12
C ALA A 232 20.09 -21.04 18.76
N HIS A 233 19.47 -20.48 17.72
CA HIS A 233 19.96 -20.58 16.33
C HIS A 233 20.36 -19.25 15.70
N ILE A 234 19.88 -18.10 16.25
CA ILE A 234 20.04 -16.78 15.61
C ILE A 234 21.50 -16.32 15.46
N HIS A 235 22.41 -16.93 16.21
CA HIS A 235 23.86 -16.68 16.10
C HIS A 235 24.42 -17.04 14.70
N ALA A 236 23.74 -17.94 13.97
CA ALA A 236 24.11 -18.36 12.62
C ALA A 236 23.52 -17.45 11.53
N ALA A 237 22.70 -16.45 11.89
CA ALA A 237 22.04 -15.61 10.91
C ALA A 237 23.01 -14.59 10.29
N ASP A 238 23.06 -14.53 8.97
CA ASP A 238 23.67 -13.45 8.23
C ASP A 238 22.68 -12.32 8.00
N ILE A 239 21.41 -12.66 7.75
CA ILE A 239 20.31 -11.74 7.47
C ILE A 239 19.09 -12.17 8.28
N VAL A 240 18.49 -11.20 8.99
CA VAL A 240 17.21 -11.40 9.68
C VAL A 240 16.16 -10.51 9.05
N ILE A 241 15.08 -11.10 8.55
CA ILE A 241 13.95 -10.36 7.96
C ILE A 241 12.74 -10.54 8.88
N ASN A 242 12.32 -9.46 9.54
CA ASN A 242 11.15 -9.50 10.41
C ASN A 242 9.90 -8.99 9.68
N THR A 243 8.81 -9.76 9.76
CA THR A 243 7.49 -9.37 9.27
C THR A 243 6.42 -9.38 10.37
N ILE A 244 6.81 -9.65 11.62
CA ILE A 244 5.92 -9.75 12.77
C ILE A 244 5.80 -8.37 13.44
N PRO A 245 4.59 -7.77 13.54
CA PRO A 245 4.40 -6.46 14.15
C PRO A 245 4.32 -6.53 15.69
N ALA A 246 5.18 -7.32 16.29
CA ALA A 246 5.33 -7.46 17.74
C ALA A 246 6.80 -7.66 18.08
N LYS A 247 7.23 -7.27 19.28
CA LYS A 247 8.63 -7.37 19.70
C LYS A 247 9.09 -8.82 19.75
N VAL A 248 9.86 -9.24 18.74
CA VAL A 248 10.43 -10.59 18.58
C VAL A 248 11.96 -10.57 18.53
N LEU A 249 12.56 -9.45 18.15
CA LEU A 249 14.01 -9.22 18.19
C LEU A 249 14.31 -8.26 19.32
N THR A 250 14.45 -8.82 20.50
CA THR A 250 14.76 -8.09 21.73
C THR A 250 16.26 -8.12 22.03
N LYS A 251 16.65 -7.48 23.11
CA LYS A 251 18.04 -7.55 23.63
C LYS A 251 18.54 -8.99 23.69
N LYS A 252 17.70 -9.96 24.07
CA LYS A 252 18.04 -11.38 24.20
C LYS A 252 18.49 -11.99 22.89
N GLU A 253 17.77 -11.73 21.78
CA GLU A 253 18.09 -12.26 20.46
C GLU A 253 19.25 -11.49 19.83
N ILE A 254 19.22 -10.16 19.87
CA ILE A 254 20.22 -9.29 19.21
C ILE A 254 21.62 -9.48 19.79
N GLN A 255 21.75 -9.71 21.10
CA GLN A 255 23.07 -9.93 21.71
C GLN A 255 23.77 -11.22 21.24
N LEU A 256 23.00 -12.20 20.72
CA LEU A 256 23.50 -13.48 20.20
C LEU A 256 23.88 -13.41 18.73
N MET A 257 23.49 -12.37 18.03
CA MET A 257 23.78 -12.19 16.59
C MET A 257 25.24 -11.84 16.35
N GLY A 258 25.76 -12.25 15.19
CA GLY A 258 27.05 -11.80 14.70
C GLY A 258 27.06 -10.30 14.43
N SER A 259 28.22 -9.63 14.61
CA SER A 259 28.35 -8.18 14.39
C SER A 259 28.15 -7.74 12.93
N GLN A 260 28.27 -8.66 12.00
CA GLN A 260 28.07 -8.44 10.55
C GLN A 260 26.65 -8.77 10.08
N ALA A 261 25.81 -9.31 10.98
CA ALA A 261 24.45 -9.64 10.64
C ALA A 261 23.61 -8.36 10.45
N VAL A 262 22.67 -8.41 9.50
CA VAL A 262 21.78 -7.30 9.19
C VAL A 262 20.34 -7.67 9.53
N ILE A 263 19.61 -6.75 10.16
CA ILE A 263 18.19 -6.86 10.46
C ILE A 263 17.41 -5.95 9.51
N LEU A 264 16.48 -6.54 8.74
CA LEU A 264 15.48 -5.81 7.96
C LEU A 264 14.12 -6.01 8.62
N ASP A 265 13.58 -4.96 9.22
CA ASP A 265 12.25 -5.00 9.84
C ASP A 265 11.22 -4.44 8.87
N LEU A 266 10.42 -5.31 8.26
CA LEU A 266 9.36 -4.99 7.31
C LEU A 266 8.00 -4.79 7.99
N ALA A 267 7.93 -5.04 9.31
CA ALA A 267 6.69 -4.92 10.04
C ALA A 267 6.26 -3.46 10.17
N SER A 268 4.94 -3.23 10.22
CA SER A 268 4.40 -1.89 10.46
C SER A 268 4.87 -1.31 11.80
N LYS A 269 4.88 0.02 11.91
CA LYS A 269 5.26 0.71 13.15
C LYS A 269 4.52 0.12 14.38
N PRO A 270 5.21 -0.04 15.50
CA PRO A 270 6.60 0.36 15.81
C PRO A 270 7.69 -0.62 15.35
N GLY A 271 7.35 -1.69 14.62
CA GLY A 271 8.25 -2.77 14.27
C GLY A 271 8.39 -3.83 15.37
N GLY A 272 9.14 -4.89 15.08
CA GLY A 272 9.40 -6.00 16.02
C GLY A 272 10.81 -6.05 16.58
N THR A 273 11.65 -5.05 16.25
CA THR A 273 13.08 -4.99 16.59
C THR A 273 13.36 -3.95 17.68
N ASP A 274 14.24 -4.26 18.60
CA ASP A 274 14.83 -3.26 19.50
C ASP A 274 15.97 -2.51 18.78
N PHE A 275 15.58 -1.49 18.01
CA PHE A 275 16.53 -0.69 17.21
C PHE A 275 17.56 0.03 18.07
N SER A 276 17.19 0.46 19.28
CA SER A 276 18.10 1.15 20.20
C SER A 276 19.21 0.21 20.67
N PHE A 277 18.84 -1.01 21.03
CA PHE A 277 19.81 -2.01 21.45
C PHE A 277 20.66 -2.52 20.28
N ALA A 278 20.06 -2.74 19.10
CA ALA A 278 20.82 -3.11 17.89
C ALA A 278 21.91 -2.08 17.58
N LYS A 279 21.57 -0.78 17.59
CA LYS A 279 22.51 0.32 17.42
C LYS A 279 23.62 0.30 18.47
N ALA A 280 23.28 0.14 19.75
CA ALA A 280 24.28 0.08 20.84
C ALA A 280 25.20 -1.13 20.73
N ARG A 281 24.73 -2.25 20.16
CA ARG A 281 25.50 -3.50 19.94
C ARG A 281 26.33 -3.45 18.65
N GLY A 282 26.12 -2.46 17.77
CA GLY A 282 26.76 -2.37 16.46
C GLY A 282 26.19 -3.32 15.42
N VAL A 283 24.96 -3.84 15.62
CA VAL A 283 24.23 -4.63 14.63
C VAL A 283 23.39 -3.67 13.78
N GLU A 284 23.57 -3.74 12.47
CA GLU A 284 22.77 -2.92 11.56
C GLU A 284 21.31 -3.37 11.54
N ALA A 285 20.40 -2.46 11.84
CA ALA A 285 18.97 -2.73 11.88
C ALA A 285 18.20 -1.61 11.16
N ILE A 286 17.44 -1.98 10.14
CA ILE A 286 16.72 -1.07 9.25
C ILE A 286 15.23 -1.29 9.40
N HIS A 287 14.48 -0.24 9.79
CA HIS A 287 13.02 -0.27 9.71
C HIS A 287 12.60 0.09 8.29
N ALA A 288 12.37 -0.93 7.48
CA ALA A 288 12.21 -0.82 6.03
C ALA A 288 10.72 -0.64 5.64
N LEU A 289 10.20 0.55 5.91
CA LEU A 289 8.83 0.90 5.59
C LEU A 289 8.69 1.42 4.14
N GLY A 290 7.50 1.23 3.56
CA GLY A 290 7.14 1.84 2.28
C GLY A 290 7.92 1.31 1.07
N LEU A 291 8.58 0.15 1.17
CA LEU A 291 9.41 -0.44 0.11
C LEU A 291 8.73 -0.48 -1.27
N PRO A 292 7.43 -0.85 -1.41
CA PRO A 292 6.78 -0.85 -2.72
C PRO A 292 6.79 0.50 -3.42
N GLY A 293 6.66 1.60 -2.67
CA GLY A 293 6.73 2.95 -3.21
C GLY A 293 8.15 3.39 -3.61
N ILE A 294 9.18 2.74 -3.05
CA ILE A 294 10.59 3.03 -3.31
C ILE A 294 11.08 2.25 -4.53
N VAL A 295 10.80 0.93 -4.59
CA VAL A 295 11.42 0.05 -5.58
C VAL A 295 10.56 -0.18 -6.83
N ALA A 296 9.23 -0.15 -6.69
CA ALA A 296 8.32 -0.41 -7.80
C ALA A 296 7.03 0.45 -7.69
N PRO A 297 7.16 1.79 -7.67
CA PRO A 297 6.00 2.67 -7.50
C PRO A 297 4.96 2.49 -8.60
N LYS A 298 5.38 2.23 -9.84
CA LYS A 298 4.48 1.96 -10.96
C LYS A 298 3.60 0.74 -10.70
N THR A 299 4.20 -0.43 -10.49
CA THR A 299 3.47 -1.68 -10.22
C THR A 299 2.55 -1.55 -9.01
N SER A 300 3.05 -0.93 -7.92
CA SER A 300 2.26 -0.72 -6.71
C SER A 300 1.08 0.23 -6.95
N GLY A 301 1.27 1.28 -7.75
CA GLY A 301 0.21 2.20 -8.16
C GLY A 301 -0.86 1.52 -9.00
N GLU A 302 -0.46 0.65 -9.95
CA GLU A 302 -1.39 -0.15 -10.77
C GLU A 302 -2.23 -1.11 -9.90
N ILE A 303 -1.62 -1.79 -8.92
CA ILE A 303 -2.34 -2.66 -7.97
C ILE A 303 -3.43 -1.88 -7.23
N LEU A 304 -3.10 -0.70 -6.72
CA LEU A 304 -4.04 0.16 -6.02
C LEU A 304 -5.16 0.67 -6.94
N ALA A 305 -4.79 1.13 -8.14
CA ALA A 305 -5.74 1.66 -9.09
C ALA A 305 -6.77 0.62 -9.54
N ASN A 306 -6.32 -0.61 -9.84
CA ASN A 306 -7.20 -1.70 -10.23
C ASN A 306 -8.18 -2.04 -9.11
N ALA A 307 -7.67 -2.16 -7.88
CA ALA A 307 -8.52 -2.43 -6.73
C ALA A 307 -9.54 -1.32 -6.45
N ILE A 308 -9.17 -0.05 -6.61
CA ILE A 308 -10.08 1.09 -6.42
C ILE A 308 -11.14 1.11 -7.54
N LYS A 309 -10.75 0.91 -8.80
CA LYS A 309 -11.68 0.87 -9.94
C LYS A 309 -12.77 -0.20 -9.79
N GLU A 310 -12.42 -1.37 -9.26
CA GLU A 310 -13.39 -2.44 -8.99
C GLU A 310 -14.45 -2.06 -7.95
N MET A 311 -14.17 -1.06 -7.10
CA MET A 311 -15.02 -0.69 -5.97
C MET A 311 -15.74 0.66 -6.16
N LEU A 312 -15.40 1.42 -7.21
CA LEU A 312 -16.06 2.66 -7.61
C LEU A 312 -17.33 2.38 -8.43
#